data_1b0aa7ed66ea1fce83a5b3a1900f360d
#
_entry.id   1b0aa7ed66ea1fce83a5b3a1900f360d
#
_cell.length_a   1.000
_cell.length_b   1.000
_cell.length_c   1.000
_cell.angle_alpha   90.00
_cell.angle_beta   90.00
_cell.angle_gamma   90.00
#
_symmetry.space_group_name_H-M   'P 1'
#
loop_
_entity.id
_entity.type
_entity.pdbx_description
1 polymer ?
#
loop_
_entity_poly.entity_id
_entity_poly.type
_entity_poly.pdbx_seq_one_letter_code
_entity_poly.pdbx_strand_id
1 'polypeptide(L)'
;MTTPLDDDLPPAAGLPVDGVSGKPKPARELLPLVYDELRRLAAQRLAREAPGQTLQATALVHEAYLRLIGGDPDRPWDGRGHFFAAAAEAMRRILVENARRRHQLKRGGDRARVDFDKAEPAAPETDDDLLALDQALEQFAKNEPIKAELVQLRVFAGLTNAQTAEILGLSISTADRYWAYARAWLRVEIAGRGSTAPE
;
A
#
# COMPACT_ATOMS: atom_id res chain seq x y z
N MET A 1 -18.14 30.14 15.25
CA MET A 1 -17.19 29.49 16.17
C MET A 1 -16.94 28.11 15.61
N THR A 2 -15.93 28.00 14.76
CA THR A 2 -15.57 26.78 14.05
C THR A 2 -14.35 26.22 14.77
N THR A 3 -14.48 25.09 15.43
CA THR A 3 -13.39 24.39 16.09
C THR A 3 -12.64 23.63 15.00
N PRO A 4 -11.34 23.84 14.81
CA PRO A 4 -10.54 23.00 13.95
C PRO A 4 -10.32 21.67 14.67
N LEU A 5 -10.64 20.58 14.00
CA LEU A 5 -10.18 19.24 14.38
C LEU A 5 -8.73 19.12 13.90
N ASP A 6 -7.84 19.71 14.69
CA ASP A 6 -6.41 19.58 14.55
C ASP A 6 -5.91 18.27 15.16
N ASP A 7 -5.22 17.51 14.29
CA ASP A 7 -3.79 17.22 14.47
C ASP A 7 -3.36 16.59 15.81
N ASP A 8 -3.95 15.43 16.17
CA ASP A 8 -3.35 14.54 17.15
C ASP A 8 -3.05 13.15 16.55
N LEU A 9 -2.38 13.14 15.39
CA LEU A 9 -1.63 11.96 14.98
C LEU A 9 -0.21 12.15 15.52
N PRO A 10 0.30 11.29 16.44
CA PRO A 10 1.68 11.40 16.87
C PRO A 10 2.56 11.30 15.62
N PRO A 11 3.59 12.17 15.51
CA PRO A 11 4.51 12.13 14.39
C PRO A 11 5.04 10.71 14.28
N ALA A 12 4.90 10.11 13.08
CA ALA A 12 5.53 8.83 12.79
C ALA A 12 6.99 8.95 13.21
N ALA A 13 7.37 8.21 14.26
CA ALA A 13 8.75 8.16 14.71
C ALA A 13 9.59 7.83 13.48
N GLY A 14 10.44 8.78 13.08
CA GLY A 14 11.18 8.72 11.84
C GLY A 14 11.81 7.35 11.69
N LEU A 15 11.50 6.67 10.60
CA LEU A 15 12.24 5.48 10.24
C LEU A 15 13.71 5.90 10.15
N PRO A 16 14.62 5.40 10.98
CA PRO A 16 16.03 5.63 10.73
C PRO A 16 16.36 4.92 9.44
N VAL A 17 16.47 5.68 8.39
CA VAL A 17 16.86 5.17 7.08
C VAL A 17 18.36 5.07 7.08
N ASP A 18 18.84 3.88 7.31
CA ASP A 18 20.16 3.55 6.80
C ASP A 18 20.01 3.64 5.27
N GLY A 19 20.64 4.68 4.72
CA GLY A 19 20.46 5.09 3.32
C GLY A 19 20.46 3.91 2.33
N VAL A 20 19.86 4.11 1.19
CA VAL A 20 19.58 3.20 0.07
C VAL A 20 20.73 2.23 -0.33
N SER A 21 21.87 2.26 0.36
CA SER A 21 23.07 1.46 0.10
C SER A 21 23.69 0.90 1.37
N GLY A 22 22.92 0.09 2.10
CA GLY A 22 23.48 -0.76 3.16
C GLY A 22 24.01 -2.07 2.59
N LYS A 23 24.98 -2.72 3.27
CA LYS A 23 25.35 -4.11 2.93
C LYS A 23 24.11 -4.98 2.95
N PRO A 24 23.94 -5.91 1.98
CA PRO A 24 22.81 -6.83 1.97
C PRO A 24 22.65 -7.52 3.32
N LYS A 25 21.42 -7.51 3.86
CA LYS A 25 21.09 -8.14 5.15
C LYS A 25 20.05 -9.23 4.92
N PRO A 26 20.10 -10.32 5.68
CA PRO A 26 19.09 -11.37 5.60
C PRO A 26 17.72 -10.88 6.13
N ALA A 27 16.65 -11.43 5.58
CA ALA A 27 15.28 -11.08 5.95
C ALA A 27 15.01 -11.19 7.46
N ARG A 28 15.60 -12.18 8.14
CA ARG A 28 15.48 -12.39 9.59
C ARG A 28 16.02 -11.22 10.43
N GLU A 29 17.01 -10.48 9.92
CA GLU A 29 17.55 -9.30 10.59
C GLU A 29 16.75 -8.04 10.31
N LEU A 30 16.13 -7.98 9.13
CA LEU A 30 15.34 -6.82 8.69
C LEU A 30 13.93 -6.82 9.27
N LEU A 31 13.30 -8.00 9.38
CA LEU A 31 11.93 -8.09 9.88
C LEU A 31 11.73 -7.44 11.25
N PRO A 32 12.57 -7.71 12.29
CA PRO A 32 12.39 -7.05 13.58
C PRO A 32 12.46 -5.52 13.52
N LEU A 33 13.26 -4.98 12.58
CA LEU A 33 13.44 -3.54 12.42
C LEU A 33 12.23 -2.85 11.78
N VAL A 34 11.39 -3.57 11.05
CA VAL A 34 10.23 -3.04 10.33
C VAL A 34 8.90 -3.61 10.81
N TYR A 35 8.93 -4.62 11.68
CA TYR A 35 7.75 -5.38 12.10
C TYR A 35 6.66 -4.51 12.71
N ASP A 36 7.01 -3.69 13.68
CA ASP A 36 6.03 -2.85 14.37
C ASP A 36 5.41 -1.82 13.43
N GLU A 37 6.21 -1.29 12.51
CA GLU A 37 5.74 -0.37 11.48
C GLU A 37 4.78 -1.08 10.51
N LEU A 38 5.18 -2.21 9.94
CA LEU A 38 4.32 -2.99 9.06
C LEU A 38 3.02 -3.43 9.76
N ARG A 39 3.10 -3.82 11.03
CA ARG A 39 1.92 -4.21 11.83
C ARG A 39 0.98 -3.03 12.07
N ARG A 40 1.52 -1.85 12.39
CA ARG A 40 0.74 -0.63 12.58
C ARG A 40 0.01 -0.25 11.29
N LEU A 41 0.71 -0.28 10.16
CA LEU A 41 0.17 0.03 8.84
C LEU A 41 -0.89 -1.00 8.42
N ALA A 42 -0.64 -2.29 8.64
CA ALA A 42 -1.61 -3.34 8.42
C ALA A 42 -2.88 -3.13 9.29
N ALA A 43 -2.72 -2.74 10.55
CA ALA A 43 -3.83 -2.45 11.45
C ALA A 43 -4.66 -1.25 10.99
N GLN A 44 -4.01 -0.16 10.58
CA GLN A 44 -4.69 1.03 10.03
C GLN A 44 -5.45 0.69 8.75
N ARG A 45 -4.86 -0.16 7.91
CA ARG A 45 -5.50 -0.62 6.69
C ARG A 45 -6.75 -1.45 6.98
N LEU A 46 -6.64 -2.43 7.86
CA LEU A 46 -7.73 -3.34 8.21
C LEU A 46 -8.82 -2.67 9.04
N ALA A 47 -8.50 -1.63 9.82
CA ALA A 47 -9.49 -0.87 10.58
C ALA A 47 -10.51 -0.11 9.72
N ARG A 48 -10.18 0.13 8.45
CA ARG A 48 -11.07 0.77 7.47
C ARG A 48 -11.91 -0.22 6.67
N GLU A 49 -11.67 -1.51 6.86
CA GLU A 49 -12.43 -2.57 6.19
C GLU A 49 -13.71 -2.93 6.96
N ALA A 50 -14.72 -3.45 6.26
CA ALA A 50 -16.03 -3.74 6.83
C ALA A 50 -15.99 -4.74 8.00
N PRO A 51 -16.90 -4.65 9.00
CA PRO A 51 -17.00 -5.63 10.08
C PRO A 51 -17.21 -7.05 9.56
N GLY A 52 -16.44 -8.01 10.09
CA GLY A 52 -16.53 -9.43 9.68
C GLY A 52 -15.29 -9.95 8.94
N GLN A 53 -14.24 -9.14 8.82
CA GLN A 53 -12.98 -9.60 8.24
C GLN A 53 -12.21 -10.47 9.24
N THR A 54 -11.80 -11.65 8.76
CA THR A 54 -11.06 -12.64 9.57
C THR A 54 -9.55 -12.38 9.60
N LEU A 55 -9.05 -11.50 8.71
CA LEU A 55 -7.62 -11.24 8.61
C LEU A 55 -7.19 -10.21 9.67
N GLN A 56 -6.26 -10.62 10.55
CA GLN A 56 -5.66 -9.72 11.54
C GLN A 56 -4.37 -9.11 11.01
N ALA A 57 -4.01 -7.91 11.47
CA ALA A 57 -2.80 -7.21 11.06
C ALA A 57 -1.52 -8.07 11.23
N THR A 58 -1.42 -8.78 12.33
CA THR A 58 -0.30 -9.69 12.60
C THR A 58 -0.24 -10.83 11.58
N ALA A 59 -1.40 -11.41 11.22
CA ALA A 59 -1.48 -12.48 10.24
C ALA A 59 -1.07 -11.99 8.84
N LEU A 60 -1.51 -10.78 8.46
CA LEU A 60 -1.13 -10.16 7.19
C LEU A 60 0.38 -9.95 7.08
N VAL A 61 1.01 -9.42 8.12
CA VAL A 61 2.47 -9.20 8.14
C VAL A 61 3.23 -10.52 8.11
N HIS A 62 2.80 -11.52 8.88
CA HIS A 62 3.41 -12.85 8.87
C HIS A 62 3.29 -13.55 7.52
N GLU A 63 2.13 -13.51 6.89
CA GLU A 63 1.93 -14.11 5.57
C GLU A 63 2.77 -13.40 4.52
N ALA A 64 2.86 -12.06 4.56
CA ALA A 64 3.73 -11.29 3.69
C ALA A 64 5.20 -11.70 3.88
N TYR A 65 5.67 -11.81 5.12
CA TYR A 65 7.03 -12.25 5.41
C TYR A 65 7.33 -13.65 4.85
N LEU A 66 6.45 -14.62 5.07
CA LEU A 66 6.62 -15.98 4.55
C LEU A 66 6.73 -16.01 3.03
N ARG A 67 5.96 -15.16 2.32
CA ARG A 67 6.06 -15.03 0.86
C ARG A 67 7.39 -14.42 0.43
N LEU A 68 7.91 -13.45 1.19
CA LEU A 68 9.19 -12.78 0.86
C LEU A 68 10.39 -13.69 1.01
N ILE A 69 10.43 -14.49 2.07
CA ILE A 69 11.55 -15.41 2.27
C ILE A 69 11.51 -16.61 1.31
N GLY A 70 10.32 -16.99 0.80
CA GLY A 70 10.17 -18.11 -0.11
C GLY A 70 10.75 -19.43 0.42
N GLY A 71 10.82 -19.57 1.77
CA GLY A 71 11.46 -20.69 2.47
C GLY A 71 12.94 -20.46 2.81
N ASP A 72 13.56 -19.36 2.37
CA ASP A 72 14.93 -19.00 2.72
C ASP A 72 14.99 -17.70 3.56
N PRO A 73 15.08 -17.82 4.91
CA PRO A 73 15.15 -16.65 5.80
C PRO A 73 16.48 -15.88 5.69
N ASP A 74 17.48 -16.47 5.06
CA ASP A 74 18.79 -15.89 4.85
C ASP A 74 18.92 -15.17 3.50
N ARG A 75 17.85 -15.16 2.70
CA ARG A 75 17.79 -14.40 1.45
C ARG A 75 18.25 -12.96 1.66
N PRO A 76 19.28 -12.50 0.91
CA PRO A 76 19.82 -11.16 1.08
C PRO A 76 18.88 -10.10 0.49
N TRP A 77 18.80 -8.94 1.16
CA TRP A 77 18.02 -7.78 0.75
C TRP A 77 18.92 -6.54 0.77
N ASP A 78 18.75 -5.66 -0.22
CA ASP A 78 19.51 -4.41 -0.38
C ASP A 78 19.04 -3.34 0.60
N GLY A 79 19.01 -3.70 1.90
CA GLY A 79 18.65 -2.80 2.97
C GLY A 79 17.17 -2.80 3.33
N ARG A 80 16.86 -1.96 4.34
CA ARG A 80 15.55 -1.87 4.98
C ARG A 80 14.44 -1.37 4.03
N GLY A 81 14.76 -0.36 3.20
CA GLY A 81 13.78 0.22 2.27
C GLY A 81 13.32 -0.79 1.22
N HIS A 82 14.27 -1.52 0.61
CA HIS A 82 13.95 -2.57 -0.36
C HIS A 82 13.10 -3.69 0.25
N PHE A 83 13.46 -4.15 1.47
CA PHE A 83 12.66 -5.15 2.19
C PHE A 83 11.25 -4.64 2.50
N PHE A 84 11.12 -3.36 2.92
CA PHE A 84 9.84 -2.74 3.22
C PHE A 84 8.95 -2.61 1.98
N ALA A 85 9.51 -2.18 0.85
CA ALA A 85 8.78 -2.09 -0.42
C ALA A 85 8.26 -3.46 -0.88
N ALA A 86 9.09 -4.49 -0.78
CA ALA A 86 8.68 -5.86 -1.10
C ALA A 86 7.60 -6.38 -0.13
N ALA A 87 7.68 -6.02 1.16
CA ALA A 87 6.65 -6.37 2.14
C ALA A 87 5.30 -5.71 1.81
N ALA A 88 5.31 -4.43 1.42
CA ALA A 88 4.12 -3.70 0.96
C ALA A 88 3.48 -4.38 -0.26
N GLU A 89 4.28 -4.81 -1.22
CA GLU A 89 3.80 -5.54 -2.40
C GLU A 89 3.19 -6.90 -2.02
N ALA A 90 3.85 -7.65 -1.14
CA ALA A 90 3.33 -8.93 -0.66
C ALA A 90 1.99 -8.74 0.08
N MET A 91 1.89 -7.72 0.95
CA MET A 91 0.65 -7.37 1.64
C MET A 91 -0.47 -6.99 0.66
N ARG A 92 -0.17 -6.17 -0.37
CA ARG A 92 -1.12 -5.84 -1.44
C ARG A 92 -1.69 -7.11 -2.07
N ARG A 93 -0.83 -8.03 -2.49
CA ARG A 93 -1.25 -9.28 -3.14
C ARG A 93 -2.14 -10.13 -2.24
N ILE A 94 -1.82 -10.23 -0.95
CA ILE A 94 -2.64 -10.96 0.02
C ILE A 94 -4.03 -10.34 0.14
N LEU A 95 -4.10 -9.02 0.26
CA LEU A 95 -5.37 -8.29 0.36
C LEU A 95 -6.23 -8.48 -0.90
N VAL A 96 -5.63 -8.37 -2.08
CA VAL A 96 -6.30 -8.58 -3.36
C VAL A 96 -6.80 -10.02 -3.52
N GLU A 97 -6.00 -11.02 -3.17
CA GLU A 97 -6.42 -12.42 -3.21
C GLU A 97 -7.59 -12.68 -2.26
N ASN A 98 -7.58 -12.09 -1.08
CA ASN A 98 -8.68 -12.19 -0.13
C ASN A 98 -9.95 -11.48 -0.65
N ALA A 99 -9.82 -10.30 -1.25
CA ALA A 99 -10.93 -9.60 -1.89
C ALA A 99 -11.54 -10.41 -3.03
N ARG A 100 -10.71 -10.99 -3.90
CA ARG A 100 -11.17 -11.88 -5.00
C ARG A 100 -11.94 -13.09 -4.48
N ARG A 101 -11.45 -13.74 -3.40
CA ARG A 101 -12.16 -14.87 -2.76
C ARG A 101 -13.53 -14.45 -2.21
N ARG A 102 -13.60 -13.31 -1.51
CA ARG A 102 -14.86 -12.77 -0.97
C ARG A 102 -15.84 -12.39 -2.08
N HIS A 103 -15.35 -11.78 -3.15
CA HIS A 103 -16.16 -11.41 -4.31
C HIS A 103 -16.79 -12.64 -5.00
N GLN A 104 -16.05 -13.73 -5.12
CA GLN A 104 -16.59 -15.00 -5.66
C GLN A 104 -17.72 -15.57 -4.80
N LEU A 105 -17.64 -15.38 -3.46
CA LEU A 105 -18.67 -15.85 -2.51
C LEU A 105 -19.90 -14.93 -2.46
N LYS A 106 -19.75 -13.65 -2.79
CA LYS A 106 -20.79 -12.61 -2.74
C LYS A 106 -21.24 -12.19 -4.14
N ARG A 107 -21.70 -13.07 -4.98
CA ARG A 107 -22.27 -12.67 -6.30
C ARG A 107 -23.47 -11.74 -6.10
N GLY A 108 -23.25 -10.43 -6.23
CA GLY A 108 -24.26 -9.37 -6.26
C GLY A 108 -24.03 -8.30 -5.20
N GLY A 109 -23.33 -7.24 -5.54
CA GLY A 109 -23.14 -6.09 -4.67
C GLY A 109 -22.75 -4.83 -5.46
N ASP A 110 -23.32 -3.74 -5.05
CA ASP A 110 -23.22 -2.39 -5.61
C ASP A 110 -21.77 -1.88 -5.61
N ARG A 111 -21.35 -1.17 -6.67
CA ARG A 111 -19.99 -0.65 -6.83
C ARG A 111 -19.87 0.68 -6.10
N ALA A 112 -19.03 0.74 -5.09
CA ALA A 112 -18.64 1.98 -4.43
C ALA A 112 -17.49 2.68 -5.17
N ARG A 113 -17.42 4.01 -5.07
CA ARG A 113 -16.40 4.85 -5.72
C ARG A 113 -15.18 5.01 -4.80
N VAL A 114 -13.98 4.81 -5.36
CA VAL A 114 -12.72 5.17 -4.69
C VAL A 114 -12.57 6.69 -4.68
N ASP A 115 -12.49 7.29 -3.49
CA ASP A 115 -12.30 8.74 -3.33
C ASP A 115 -10.80 9.08 -3.28
N PHE A 116 -10.28 9.67 -4.37
CA PHE A 116 -8.91 10.15 -4.47
C PHE A 116 -8.75 11.65 -4.16
N ASP A 117 -9.83 12.33 -3.73
CA ASP A 117 -9.79 13.78 -3.54
C ASP A 117 -9.13 14.22 -2.23
N LYS A 118 -8.97 13.32 -1.27
CA LYS A 118 -8.29 13.61 0.00
C LYS A 118 -6.79 13.79 -0.22
N ALA A 119 -6.18 14.74 0.49
CA ALA A 119 -4.75 15.02 0.44
C ALA A 119 -3.89 13.80 0.83
N GLU A 120 -4.40 12.95 1.71
CA GLU A 120 -3.84 11.64 2.03
C GLU A 120 -4.55 10.54 1.21
N PRO A 121 -3.81 9.47 0.82
CA PRO A 121 -4.40 8.38 0.07
C PRO A 121 -5.46 7.68 0.92
N ALA A 122 -6.73 7.86 0.55
CA ALA A 122 -7.78 7.03 1.11
C ALA A 122 -7.55 5.58 0.71
N ALA A 123 -7.55 4.69 1.67
CA ALA A 123 -7.56 3.27 1.38
C ALA A 123 -8.87 2.90 0.68
N PRO A 124 -8.86 1.96 -0.31
CA PRO A 124 -10.11 1.44 -0.88
C PRO A 124 -11.05 0.98 0.22
N GLU A 125 -12.32 1.41 0.14
CA GLU A 125 -13.30 1.16 1.21
C GLU A 125 -14.00 -0.19 1.03
N THR A 126 -14.03 -0.70 -0.20
CA THR A 126 -14.68 -1.96 -0.54
C THR A 126 -13.72 -2.93 -1.26
N ASP A 127 -14.11 -4.21 -1.33
CA ASP A 127 -13.38 -5.21 -2.10
C ASP A 127 -13.32 -4.85 -3.60
N ASP A 128 -14.41 -4.28 -4.14
CA ASP A 128 -14.49 -3.87 -5.55
C ASP A 128 -13.55 -2.70 -5.84
N ASP A 129 -13.48 -1.72 -4.94
CA ASP A 129 -12.53 -0.60 -5.05
C ASP A 129 -11.09 -1.08 -5.01
N LEU A 130 -10.79 -2.04 -4.13
CA LEU A 130 -9.47 -2.63 -4.04
C LEU A 130 -9.09 -3.36 -5.33
N LEU A 131 -10.00 -4.12 -5.90
CA LEU A 131 -9.78 -4.84 -7.16
C LEU A 131 -9.63 -3.89 -8.34
N ALA A 132 -10.43 -2.83 -8.41
CA ALA A 132 -10.33 -1.81 -9.45
C ALA A 132 -9.00 -1.05 -9.37
N LEU A 133 -8.58 -0.69 -8.17
CA LEU A 133 -7.28 -0.05 -7.94
C LEU A 133 -6.11 -0.97 -8.30
N ASP A 134 -6.17 -2.24 -7.92
CA ASP A 134 -5.16 -3.25 -8.24
C ASP A 134 -4.95 -3.37 -9.75
N GLN A 135 -6.04 -3.53 -10.51
CA GLN A 135 -6.00 -3.62 -11.96
C GLN A 135 -5.47 -2.34 -12.63
N ALA A 136 -5.91 -1.17 -12.15
CA ALA A 136 -5.42 0.11 -12.67
C ALA A 136 -3.91 0.28 -12.38
N LEU A 137 -3.47 -0.09 -11.19
CA LEU A 137 -2.08 -0.01 -10.78
C LEU A 137 -1.18 -0.95 -11.60
N GLU A 138 -1.64 -2.15 -11.93
CA GLU A 138 -0.92 -3.06 -12.82
C GLU A 138 -0.71 -2.48 -14.22
N GLN A 139 -1.72 -1.79 -14.78
CA GLN A 139 -1.56 -1.10 -16.07
C GLN A 139 -0.63 0.11 -15.95
N PHE A 140 -0.77 0.87 -14.87
CA PHE A 140 0.07 2.03 -14.62
C PHE A 140 1.55 1.66 -14.50
N ALA A 141 1.85 0.56 -13.82
CA ALA A 141 3.20 0.06 -13.61
C ALA A 141 3.95 -0.29 -14.91
N LYS A 142 3.23 -0.65 -15.98
CA LYS A 142 3.84 -0.98 -17.28
C LYS A 142 4.55 0.22 -17.92
N ASN A 143 4.01 1.42 -17.73
CA ASN A 143 4.53 2.64 -18.33
C ASN A 143 5.27 3.53 -17.32
N GLU A 144 4.88 3.45 -16.06
CA GLU A 144 5.32 4.37 -14.99
C GLU A 144 5.70 3.61 -13.70
N PRO A 145 6.73 2.72 -13.76
CA PRO A 145 7.04 1.79 -12.66
C PRO A 145 7.35 2.50 -11.35
N ILE A 146 8.17 3.56 -11.36
CA ILE A 146 8.53 4.31 -10.14
C ILE A 146 7.31 5.00 -9.51
N LYS A 147 6.41 5.55 -10.35
CA LYS A 147 5.20 6.20 -9.84
C LYS A 147 4.19 5.17 -9.32
N ALA A 148 4.13 3.98 -9.92
CA ALA A 148 3.32 2.88 -9.43
C ALA A 148 3.84 2.37 -8.07
N GLU A 149 5.15 2.24 -7.91
CA GLU A 149 5.78 1.88 -6.64
C GLU A 149 5.50 2.93 -5.56
N LEU A 150 5.57 4.22 -5.90
CA LEU A 150 5.18 5.30 -5.01
C LEU A 150 3.73 5.16 -4.53
N VAL A 151 2.79 4.89 -5.44
CA VAL A 151 1.38 4.65 -5.09
C VAL A 151 1.27 3.45 -4.16
N GLN A 152 1.95 2.37 -4.48
CA GLN A 152 1.93 1.14 -3.70
C GLN A 152 2.40 1.35 -2.26
N LEU A 153 3.52 2.03 -2.07
CA LEU A 153 4.05 2.38 -0.75
C LEU A 153 3.09 3.29 0.04
N ARG A 154 2.48 4.27 -0.61
CA ARG A 154 1.56 5.19 0.05
C ARG A 154 0.20 4.57 0.37
N VAL A 155 -0.38 3.84 -0.58
CA VAL A 155 -1.74 3.30 -0.43
C VAL A 155 -1.76 2.01 0.37
N PHE A 156 -0.84 1.09 0.11
CA PHE A 156 -0.86 -0.25 0.74
C PHE A 156 0.04 -0.36 1.96
N ALA A 157 1.15 0.37 2.00
CA ALA A 157 2.01 0.42 3.17
C ALA A 157 1.75 1.65 4.07
N GLY A 158 0.87 2.58 3.66
CA GLY A 158 0.48 3.73 4.47
C GLY A 158 1.61 4.71 4.78
N LEU A 159 2.66 4.73 3.95
CA LEU A 159 3.80 5.62 4.16
C LEU A 159 3.45 7.06 3.82
N THR A 160 4.04 7.98 4.56
CA THR A 160 3.99 9.40 4.24
C THR A 160 4.76 9.70 2.94
N ASN A 161 4.50 10.87 2.34
CA ASN A 161 5.22 11.26 1.13
C ASN A 161 6.74 11.36 1.36
N ALA A 162 7.17 11.86 2.52
CA ALA A 162 8.58 11.97 2.88
C ALA A 162 9.25 10.59 2.99
N GLN A 163 8.62 9.64 3.68
CA GLN A 163 9.13 8.27 3.81
C GLN A 163 9.21 7.56 2.45
N THR A 164 8.20 7.75 1.61
CA THR A 164 8.17 7.17 0.27
C THR A 164 9.26 7.76 -0.62
N ALA A 165 9.43 9.10 -0.57
CA ALA A 165 10.49 9.80 -1.30
C ALA A 165 11.87 9.24 -0.93
N GLU A 166 12.11 9.05 0.36
CA GLU A 166 13.35 8.52 0.88
C GLU A 166 13.63 7.09 0.41
N ILE A 167 12.65 6.19 0.51
CA ILE A 167 12.77 4.80 0.05
C ILE A 167 13.06 4.74 -1.45
N LEU A 168 12.43 5.62 -2.24
CA LEU A 168 12.59 5.65 -3.70
C LEU A 168 13.78 6.49 -4.18
N GLY A 169 14.55 7.10 -3.27
CA GLY A 169 15.67 7.99 -3.62
C GLY A 169 15.24 9.26 -4.35
N LEU A 170 14.03 9.76 -4.07
CA LEU A 170 13.44 10.95 -4.69
C LEU A 170 13.51 12.16 -3.78
N SER A 171 13.49 13.37 -4.36
CA SER A 171 13.18 14.56 -3.58
C SER A 171 11.70 14.59 -3.21
N ILE A 172 11.35 15.24 -2.09
CA ILE A 172 9.95 15.38 -1.65
C ILE A 172 9.10 16.05 -2.74
N SER A 173 9.62 17.10 -3.39
CA SER A 173 8.92 17.79 -4.48
C SER A 173 8.70 16.92 -5.72
N THR A 174 9.62 16.00 -6.00
CA THR A 174 9.45 15.01 -7.08
C THR A 174 8.38 13.99 -6.69
N ALA A 175 8.39 13.52 -5.46
CA ALA A 175 7.37 12.59 -4.96
C ALA A 175 5.97 13.22 -4.96
N ASP A 176 5.85 14.50 -4.57
CA ASP A 176 4.57 15.24 -4.65
C ASP A 176 4.03 15.31 -6.07
N ARG A 177 4.90 15.65 -7.04
CA ARG A 177 4.52 15.71 -8.44
C ARG A 177 4.13 14.34 -9.00
N TYR A 178 4.86 13.30 -8.64
CA TYR A 178 4.56 11.92 -9.05
C TYR A 178 3.25 11.45 -8.45
N TRP A 179 3.00 11.79 -7.19
CA TRP A 179 1.73 11.49 -6.53
C TRP A 179 0.54 12.17 -7.19
N ALA A 180 0.65 13.48 -7.48
CA ALA A 180 -0.40 14.23 -8.17
C ALA A 180 -0.74 13.63 -9.55
N TYR A 181 0.30 13.30 -10.33
CA TYR A 181 0.14 12.64 -11.62
C TYR A 181 -0.51 11.26 -11.49
N ALA A 182 -0.01 10.41 -10.60
CA ALA A 182 -0.53 9.07 -10.40
C ALA A 182 -2.00 9.08 -9.98
N ARG A 183 -2.40 9.97 -9.06
CA ARG A 183 -3.80 10.12 -8.64
C ARG A 183 -4.71 10.51 -9.81
N ALA A 184 -4.29 11.48 -10.62
CA ALA A 184 -5.07 11.93 -11.77
C ALA A 184 -5.26 10.78 -12.78
N TRP A 185 -4.19 10.05 -13.07
CA TRP A 185 -4.22 8.92 -14.00
C TRP A 185 -5.12 7.78 -13.49
N LEU A 186 -4.93 7.36 -12.24
CA LEU A 186 -5.72 6.27 -11.62
C LEU A 186 -7.20 6.63 -11.56
N ARG A 187 -7.55 7.88 -11.27
CA ARG A 187 -8.95 8.36 -11.27
C ARG A 187 -9.60 8.16 -12.64
N VAL A 188 -8.92 8.57 -13.70
CA VAL A 188 -9.45 8.43 -15.07
C VAL A 188 -9.60 6.97 -15.44
N GLU A 189 -8.59 6.14 -15.15
CA GLU A 189 -8.59 4.72 -15.49
C GLU A 189 -9.70 3.95 -14.77
N ILE A 190 -9.89 4.19 -13.47
CA ILE A 190 -10.94 3.53 -12.67
C ILE A 190 -12.33 4.02 -13.09
N ALA A 191 -12.51 5.31 -13.35
CA ALA A 191 -13.80 5.85 -13.80
C ALA A 191 -14.18 5.34 -15.20
N GLY A 192 -13.21 5.24 -16.12
CA GLY A 192 -13.41 4.74 -17.47
C GLY A 192 -13.86 3.28 -17.51
N ARG A 193 -13.38 2.46 -16.58
CA ARG A 193 -13.79 1.05 -16.43
C ARG A 193 -15.20 0.87 -15.88
N GLY A 194 -15.65 1.83 -15.05
CA GLY A 194 -17.02 1.84 -14.52
C GLY A 194 -18.10 2.12 -15.58
N SER A 195 -17.71 2.74 -16.69
CA SER A 195 -18.64 3.10 -17.80
C SER A 195 -18.79 2.02 -18.88
N THR A 196 -18.00 0.96 -18.86
CA THR A 196 -18.02 -0.12 -19.86
C THR A 196 -18.75 -1.37 -19.33
N ALA A 197 -19.85 -1.22 -18.58
CA ALA A 197 -20.75 -2.34 -18.33
C ALA A 197 -21.60 -2.56 -19.60
N PRO A 198 -21.62 -3.76 -20.19
CA PRO A 198 -22.50 -4.03 -21.31
C PRO A 198 -23.96 -3.99 -20.84
N GLU A 199 -24.82 -3.35 -21.68
CA GLU A 199 -26.28 -3.47 -21.60
C GLU A 199 -26.73 -4.93 -21.73
#